data_18231f4757d776a53e3bd4a948b0c6a2
#
_entry.id   18231f4757d776a53e3bd4a948b0c6a2
#
_cell.length_a   1.000
_cell.length_b   1.000
_cell.length_c   1.000
_cell.angle_alpha   90.00
_cell.angle_beta   90.00
_cell.angle_gamma   90.00
#
_symmetry.space_group_name_H-M   'P 1'
#
loop_
_entity.id
_entity.type
_entity.pdbx_description
1 polymer ?
#
loop_
_entity_poly.entity_id
_entity_poly.type
_entity_poly.pdbx_seq_one_letter_code
_entity_poly.pdbx_strand_id
1 'polypeptide(L)'
;MKAYADTGFLVSLHSRDANSARAIARMQSHTIPMAWTWLHDLEFRNAVRLQAFRKLIKPAAILHIMNDQALDLQAGIYFTATPALPDVAREAERLSEMYTLKHGTRSLDILHVSHALVLGIGEFLTFDVRQMALAKAAGLKVPKL
;
A
#
# COMPACT_ATOMS: atom_id res chain seq x y z
N MET A 1 13.48 -8.21 8.09
CA MET A 1 13.18 -7.31 6.95
C MET A 1 11.69 -7.07 6.89
N LYS A 2 11.27 -5.89 6.52
CA LYS A 2 9.85 -5.48 6.48
C LYS A 2 9.58 -4.76 5.16
N ALA A 3 8.36 -4.86 4.64
CA ALA A 3 7.93 -4.17 3.43
C ALA A 3 6.76 -3.23 3.71
N TYR A 4 6.56 -2.27 2.83
CA TYR A 4 5.40 -1.41 2.75
C TYR A 4 4.79 -1.55 1.36
N ALA A 5 3.49 -1.67 1.27
CA ALA A 5 2.79 -1.69 0.00
C ALA A 5 1.85 -0.48 -0.11
N ASP A 6 1.62 0.04 -1.32
CA ASP A 6 0.52 0.95 -1.50
C ASP A 6 -0.82 0.19 -1.44
N THR A 7 -1.91 0.91 -1.31
CA THR A 7 -3.24 0.29 -1.21
C THR A 7 -3.62 -0.46 -2.48
N GLY A 8 -3.18 0.00 -3.64
CA GLY A 8 -3.43 -0.70 -4.92
C GLY A 8 -2.87 -2.11 -4.94
N PHE A 9 -1.65 -2.32 -4.45
CA PHE A 9 -1.05 -3.65 -4.32
C PHE A 9 -1.88 -4.55 -3.38
N LEU A 10 -2.30 -4.01 -2.23
CA LEU A 10 -3.09 -4.75 -1.24
C LEU A 10 -4.48 -5.13 -1.78
N VAL A 11 -5.13 -4.24 -2.51
CA VAL A 11 -6.41 -4.53 -3.17
C VAL A 11 -6.23 -5.64 -4.22
N SER A 12 -5.17 -5.58 -5.02
CA SER A 12 -4.87 -6.64 -5.99
C SER A 12 -4.61 -8.00 -5.32
N LEU A 13 -4.03 -7.99 -4.12
CA LEU A 13 -3.75 -9.21 -3.36
C LEU A 13 -5.03 -9.87 -2.82
N HIS A 14 -6.00 -9.09 -2.35
CA HIS A 14 -7.22 -9.57 -1.68
C HIS A 14 -8.46 -9.59 -2.57
N SER A 15 -8.45 -8.92 -3.70
CA SER A 15 -9.53 -8.91 -4.68
C SER A 15 -9.04 -9.51 -6.00
N ARG A 16 -9.89 -9.50 -7.03
CA ARG A 16 -9.50 -10.02 -8.35
C ARG A 16 -9.40 -8.87 -9.35
N ASP A 17 -8.19 -8.64 -9.84
CA ASP A 17 -7.91 -7.69 -10.92
C ASP A 17 -6.73 -8.18 -11.79
N ALA A 18 -6.31 -7.38 -12.77
CA ALA A 18 -5.25 -7.73 -13.69
C ALA A 18 -3.88 -7.96 -13.01
N ASN A 19 -3.68 -7.44 -11.80
CA ASN A 19 -2.42 -7.50 -11.06
C ASN A 19 -2.40 -8.60 -9.98
N SER A 20 -3.54 -9.23 -9.69
CA SER A 20 -3.69 -10.18 -8.58
C SER A 20 -2.71 -11.35 -8.66
N ALA A 21 -2.52 -11.94 -9.84
CA ALA A 21 -1.59 -13.07 -10.01
C ALA A 21 -0.15 -12.68 -9.67
N ARG A 22 0.28 -11.47 -10.06
CA ARG A 22 1.63 -10.95 -9.75
C ARG A 22 1.79 -10.61 -8.27
N ALA A 23 0.76 -10.03 -7.66
CA ALA A 23 0.75 -9.74 -6.22
C ALA A 23 0.88 -11.03 -5.40
N ILE A 24 0.09 -12.05 -5.72
CA ILE A 24 0.13 -13.35 -5.06
C ILE A 24 1.50 -14.01 -5.24
N ALA A 25 2.02 -14.04 -6.48
CA ALA A 25 3.34 -14.61 -6.76
C ALA A 25 4.45 -13.92 -5.95
N ARG A 26 4.39 -12.60 -5.82
CA ARG A 26 5.33 -11.85 -4.98
C ARG A 26 5.28 -12.30 -3.52
N MET A 27 4.09 -12.44 -2.95
CA MET A 27 3.91 -12.86 -1.55
C MET A 27 4.35 -14.30 -1.31
N GLN A 28 4.14 -15.19 -2.28
CA GLN A 28 4.58 -16.58 -2.20
C GLN A 28 6.10 -16.74 -2.30
N SER A 29 6.76 -15.92 -3.11
CA SER A 29 8.20 -15.98 -3.33
C SER A 29 9.02 -15.28 -2.24
N HIS A 30 8.44 -14.32 -1.53
CA HIS A 30 9.13 -13.51 -0.53
C HIS A 30 8.20 -13.28 0.67
N THR A 31 8.35 -14.10 1.69
CA THR A 31 7.55 -14.01 2.93
C THR A 31 8.14 -12.91 3.82
N ILE A 32 7.81 -11.67 3.53
CA ILE A 32 8.24 -10.49 4.29
C ILE A 32 7.01 -9.83 4.90
N PRO A 33 6.95 -9.62 6.23
CA PRO A 33 5.83 -8.92 6.86
C PRO A 33 5.66 -7.52 6.30
N MET A 34 4.42 -7.15 6.00
CA MET A 34 4.06 -5.83 5.47
C MET A 34 3.41 -4.96 6.54
N ALA A 35 3.76 -3.69 6.55
CA ALA A 35 3.13 -2.72 7.44
C ALA A 35 1.66 -2.51 7.06
N TRP A 36 0.80 -2.45 8.08
CA TRP A 36 -0.60 -2.06 7.95
C TRP A 36 -0.87 -0.85 8.85
N THR A 37 -1.19 0.28 8.23
CA THR A 37 -1.39 1.56 8.92
C THR A 37 -2.87 1.99 8.85
N TRP A 38 -3.22 3.07 9.56
CA TRP A 38 -4.55 3.66 9.49
C TRP A 38 -4.93 4.10 8.07
N LEU A 39 -3.94 4.50 7.26
CA LEU A 39 -4.16 4.88 5.86
C LEU A 39 -4.59 3.68 5.02
N HIS A 40 -3.98 2.51 5.25
CA HIS A 40 -4.41 1.26 4.64
C HIS A 40 -5.84 0.88 5.05
N ASP A 41 -6.19 1.01 6.33
CA ASP A 41 -7.55 0.74 6.80
C ASP A 41 -8.59 1.55 6.03
N LEU A 42 -8.37 2.85 5.91
CA LEU A 42 -9.30 3.74 5.21
C LEU A 42 -9.36 3.41 3.72
N GLU A 43 -8.22 3.42 3.06
CA GLU A 43 -8.17 3.29 1.60
C GLU A 43 -8.55 1.89 1.12
N PHE A 44 -8.09 0.84 1.79
CA PHE A 44 -8.42 -0.53 1.43
C PHE A 44 -9.91 -0.80 1.56
N ARG A 45 -10.51 -0.46 2.69
CA ARG A 45 -11.95 -0.65 2.92
C ARG A 45 -12.78 0.17 1.94
N ASN A 46 -12.39 1.42 1.71
CA ASN A 46 -13.10 2.27 0.75
C ASN A 46 -12.94 1.75 -0.68
N ALA A 47 -11.76 1.28 -1.08
CA ALA A 47 -11.53 0.71 -2.40
C ALA A 47 -12.38 -0.53 -2.66
N VAL A 48 -12.50 -1.42 -1.68
CA VAL A 48 -13.35 -2.62 -1.77
C VAL A 48 -14.82 -2.24 -1.91
N ARG A 49 -15.30 -1.29 -1.10
CA ARG A 49 -16.67 -0.78 -1.21
C ARG A 49 -16.93 -0.10 -2.55
N LEU A 50 -15.94 0.62 -3.07
CA LEU A 50 -16.03 1.27 -4.37
C LEU A 50 -16.10 0.25 -5.52
N GLN A 51 -15.43 -0.88 -5.41
CA GLN A 51 -15.57 -1.99 -6.36
C GLN A 51 -17.00 -2.51 -6.39
N ALA A 52 -17.64 -2.66 -5.23
CA ALA A 52 -19.05 -3.05 -5.15
C ALA A 52 -19.99 -1.99 -5.76
N PHE A 53 -19.74 -0.72 -5.48
CA PHE A 53 -20.50 0.39 -6.11
C PHE A 53 -20.38 0.36 -7.63
N ARG A 54 -19.20 0.07 -8.16
CA ARG A 54 -18.94 -0.07 -9.60
C ARG A 54 -19.40 -1.41 -10.18
N LYS A 55 -20.03 -2.26 -9.37
CA LYS A 55 -20.53 -3.59 -9.75
C LYS A 55 -19.43 -4.55 -10.25
N LEU A 56 -18.20 -4.32 -9.84
CA LEU A 56 -17.07 -5.22 -10.13
C LEU A 56 -17.07 -6.44 -9.19
N ILE A 57 -17.63 -6.29 -8.00
CA ILE A 57 -17.85 -7.36 -7.04
C ILE A 57 -19.27 -7.26 -6.48
N LYS A 58 -19.79 -8.38 -5.95
CA LYS A 58 -21.07 -8.37 -5.24
C LYS A 58 -20.89 -7.77 -3.83
N PRO A 59 -21.88 -7.05 -3.27
CA PRO A 59 -21.80 -6.52 -1.90
C PRO A 59 -21.44 -7.57 -0.84
N ALA A 60 -21.92 -8.81 -1.01
CA ALA A 60 -21.60 -9.92 -0.11
C ALA A 60 -20.09 -10.27 -0.09
N ALA A 61 -19.35 -9.99 -1.16
CA ALA A 61 -17.91 -10.23 -1.23
C ALA A 61 -17.10 -9.28 -0.34
N ILE A 62 -17.63 -8.11 0.02
CA ILE A 62 -16.96 -7.13 0.88
C ILE A 62 -16.53 -7.77 2.19
N LEU A 63 -17.46 -8.46 2.87
CA LEU A 63 -17.17 -9.09 4.16
C LEU A 63 -16.10 -10.17 4.04
N HIS A 64 -16.14 -10.98 2.99
CA HIS A 64 -15.14 -12.01 2.75
C HIS A 64 -13.74 -11.41 2.57
N ILE A 65 -13.62 -10.35 1.78
CA ILE A 65 -12.34 -9.66 1.53
C ILE A 65 -11.81 -9.04 2.84
N MET A 66 -12.69 -8.42 3.64
CA MET A 66 -12.31 -7.85 4.94
C MET A 66 -11.85 -8.92 5.93
N ASN A 67 -12.53 -10.06 5.95
CA ASN A 67 -12.17 -11.19 6.82
C ASN A 67 -10.83 -11.80 6.41
N ASP A 68 -10.57 -11.97 5.13
CA ASP A 68 -9.29 -12.48 4.64
C ASP A 68 -8.13 -11.57 5.05
N GLN A 69 -8.29 -10.25 4.93
CA GLN A 69 -7.30 -9.30 5.40
C GLN A 69 -7.08 -9.39 6.92
N ALA A 70 -8.16 -9.54 7.70
CA ALA A 70 -8.05 -9.70 9.14
C ALA A 70 -7.32 -11.00 9.54
N LEU A 71 -7.55 -12.09 8.83
CA LEU A 71 -6.82 -13.35 9.03
C LEU A 71 -5.33 -13.20 8.72
N ASP A 72 -4.97 -12.48 7.66
CA ASP A 72 -3.59 -12.21 7.31
C ASP A 72 -2.88 -11.35 8.37
N LEU A 73 -3.60 -10.41 8.99
CA LEU A 73 -3.08 -9.65 10.13
C LEU A 73 -2.84 -10.56 11.34
N GLN A 74 -3.77 -11.46 11.65
CA GLN A 74 -3.60 -12.44 12.74
C GLN A 74 -2.46 -13.43 12.47
N ALA A 75 -2.25 -13.81 11.22
CA ALA A 75 -1.19 -14.71 10.79
C ALA A 75 0.20 -14.04 10.73
N GLY A 76 0.29 -12.72 10.94
CA GLY A 76 1.56 -11.99 10.90
C GLY A 76 2.07 -11.69 9.50
N ILE A 77 1.24 -11.88 8.47
CA ILE A 77 1.53 -11.42 7.10
C ILE A 77 1.54 -9.89 7.08
N TYR A 78 0.63 -9.28 7.82
CA TYR A 78 0.64 -7.86 8.14
C TYR A 78 1.00 -7.64 9.60
N PHE A 79 1.60 -6.50 9.90
CA PHE A 79 1.77 -6.01 11.27
C PHE A 79 1.22 -4.59 11.38
N THR A 80 0.49 -4.31 12.43
CA THR A 80 -0.02 -2.96 12.71
C THR A 80 1.14 -2.02 12.95
N ALA A 81 1.18 -0.93 12.20
CA ALA A 81 2.19 0.12 12.31
C ALA A 81 1.54 1.47 12.53
N THR A 82 2.04 2.20 13.52
CA THR A 82 1.50 3.51 13.94
C THR A 82 2.60 4.56 13.91
N PRO A 83 3.02 5.03 12.72
CA PRO A 83 4.01 6.10 12.67
C PRO A 83 3.46 7.39 13.27
N ALA A 84 4.33 8.17 13.90
CA ALA A 84 3.93 9.44 14.49
C ALA A 84 3.43 10.41 13.41
N LEU A 85 2.19 10.87 13.52
CA LEU A 85 1.54 11.72 12.52
C LEU A 85 2.33 13.00 12.21
N PRO A 86 2.92 13.72 13.21
CA PRO A 86 3.74 14.89 12.91
C PRO A 86 4.97 14.58 12.05
N ASP A 87 5.58 13.41 12.24
CA ASP A 87 6.73 12.99 11.45
C ASP A 87 6.31 12.65 10.01
N VAL A 88 5.18 11.95 9.85
CA VAL A 88 4.60 11.67 8.53
C VAL A 88 4.26 12.97 7.80
N ALA A 89 3.66 13.93 8.49
CA ALA A 89 3.30 15.23 7.88
C ALA A 89 4.53 16.00 7.42
N ARG A 90 5.59 16.06 8.21
CA ARG A 90 6.85 16.71 7.82
C ARG A 90 7.49 16.03 6.62
N GLU A 91 7.54 14.71 6.64
CA GLU A 91 8.12 13.94 5.53
C GLU A 91 7.29 14.09 4.26
N ALA A 92 5.96 14.09 4.36
CA ALA A 92 5.06 14.33 3.24
C ALA A 92 5.28 15.70 2.60
N GLU A 93 5.42 16.76 3.41
CA GLU A 93 5.70 18.11 2.91
C GLU A 93 7.07 18.16 2.21
N ARG A 94 8.09 17.54 2.79
CA ARG A 94 9.42 17.45 2.18
C ARG A 94 9.38 16.75 0.82
N LEU A 95 8.67 15.62 0.71
CA LEU A 95 8.53 14.89 -0.55
C LEU A 95 7.73 15.68 -1.59
N SER A 96 6.67 16.37 -1.16
CA SER A 96 5.87 17.24 -2.03
C SER A 96 6.74 18.34 -2.63
N GLU A 97 7.51 19.04 -1.81
CA GLU A 97 8.40 20.12 -2.25
C GLU A 97 9.46 19.60 -3.24
N MET A 98 10.06 18.46 -2.96
CA MET A 98 11.14 17.92 -3.78
C MET A 98 10.67 17.29 -5.10
N TYR A 99 9.50 16.65 -5.12
CA TYR A 99 9.17 15.72 -6.20
C TYR A 99 7.87 16.00 -6.94
N THR A 100 6.92 16.75 -6.37
CA THR A 100 5.60 16.91 -7.02
C THR A 100 5.70 17.60 -8.37
N LEU A 101 6.48 18.67 -8.50
CA LEU A 101 6.67 19.36 -9.77
C LEU A 101 7.33 18.48 -10.84
N LYS A 102 8.15 17.52 -10.41
CA LYS A 102 8.89 16.63 -11.31
C LYS A 102 8.11 15.37 -11.70
N HIS A 103 7.36 14.79 -10.76
CA HIS A 103 6.70 13.50 -10.94
C HIS A 103 5.17 13.58 -10.98
N GLY A 104 4.57 14.73 -10.69
CA GLY A 104 3.11 14.88 -10.63
C GLY A 104 2.46 14.00 -9.58
N THR A 105 3.08 13.89 -8.41
CA THR A 105 2.63 13.00 -7.33
C THR A 105 1.35 13.51 -6.68
N ARG A 106 0.46 12.58 -6.30
CA ARG A 106 -0.78 12.89 -5.58
C ARG A 106 -0.55 12.79 -4.08
N SER A 107 -1.38 13.48 -3.29
CA SER A 107 -1.23 13.56 -1.82
C SER A 107 -1.22 12.19 -1.14
N LEU A 108 -2.11 11.27 -1.54
CA LEU A 108 -2.15 9.92 -0.94
C LEU A 108 -0.92 9.09 -1.31
N ASP A 109 -0.37 9.25 -2.51
CA ASP A 109 0.87 8.59 -2.92
C ASP A 109 2.05 9.07 -2.07
N ILE A 110 2.12 10.38 -1.83
CA ILE A 110 3.12 10.99 -0.94
C ILE A 110 2.98 10.44 0.49
N LEU A 111 1.76 10.32 1.01
CA LEU A 111 1.51 9.79 2.34
C LEU A 111 2.00 8.35 2.48
N HIS A 112 1.77 7.49 1.51
CA HIS A 112 2.28 6.11 1.55
C HIS A 112 3.81 6.05 1.60
N VAL A 113 4.49 6.81 0.76
CA VAL A 113 5.95 6.85 0.77
C VAL A 113 6.47 7.44 2.10
N SER A 114 5.80 8.48 2.61
CA SER A 114 6.15 9.09 3.90
C SER A 114 6.01 8.11 5.06
N HIS A 115 4.94 7.31 5.08
CA HIS A 115 4.76 6.26 6.08
C HIS A 115 5.92 5.25 6.05
N ALA A 116 6.28 4.78 4.85
CA ALA A 116 7.38 3.83 4.70
C ALA A 116 8.70 4.40 5.22
N LEU A 117 9.02 5.65 4.89
CA LEU A 117 10.24 6.33 5.33
C LEU A 117 10.27 6.54 6.85
N VAL A 118 9.19 7.04 7.43
CA VAL A 118 9.10 7.28 8.89
C VAL A 118 9.18 5.97 9.67
N LEU A 119 8.63 4.88 9.13
CA LEU A 119 8.73 3.54 9.73
C LEU A 119 10.11 2.89 9.52
N GLY A 120 11.00 3.51 8.77
CA GLY A 120 12.32 2.93 8.45
C GLY A 120 12.24 1.69 7.56
N ILE A 121 11.20 1.55 6.77
CA ILE A 121 10.99 0.42 5.87
C ILE A 121 11.63 0.73 4.52
N GLY A 122 12.54 -0.13 4.09
CA GLY A 122 13.34 0.10 2.87
C GLY A 122 12.74 -0.46 1.58
N GLU A 123 11.72 -1.33 1.65
CA GLU A 123 11.11 -1.96 0.46
C GLU A 123 9.67 -1.49 0.28
N PHE A 124 9.35 -1.07 -0.95
CA PHE A 124 8.04 -0.52 -1.31
C PHE A 124 7.44 -1.28 -2.49
N LEU A 125 6.21 -1.82 -2.31
CA LEU A 125 5.52 -2.63 -3.31
C LEU A 125 4.38 -1.82 -3.95
N THR A 126 4.42 -1.66 -5.26
CA THR A 126 3.40 -0.95 -6.03
C THR A 126 3.38 -1.40 -7.48
N PHE A 127 2.21 -1.37 -8.11
CA PHE A 127 2.03 -1.50 -9.55
C PHE A 127 1.91 -0.13 -10.26
N ASP A 128 1.73 0.95 -9.50
CA ASP A 128 1.55 2.30 -10.05
C ASP A 128 2.90 2.90 -10.45
N VAL A 129 3.03 3.28 -11.72
CA VAL A 129 4.29 3.81 -12.28
C VAL A 129 4.71 5.12 -11.62
N ARG A 130 3.77 6.01 -11.28
CA ARG A 130 4.09 7.29 -10.61
C ARG A 130 4.51 7.06 -9.17
N GLN A 131 3.82 6.17 -8.48
CA GLN A 131 4.17 5.76 -7.12
C GLN A 131 5.56 5.13 -7.08
N MET A 132 5.86 4.26 -8.05
CA MET A 132 7.17 3.64 -8.23
C MET A 132 8.27 4.70 -8.41
N ALA A 133 8.03 5.70 -9.27
CA ALA A 133 8.99 6.77 -9.51
C ALA A 133 9.26 7.58 -8.24
N LEU A 134 8.22 7.94 -7.48
CA LEU A 134 8.36 8.65 -6.20
C LEU A 134 9.12 7.82 -5.17
N ALA A 135 8.74 6.55 -4.98
CA ALA A 135 9.38 5.69 -4.01
C ALA A 135 10.87 5.50 -4.29
N LYS A 136 11.24 5.27 -5.55
CA LYS A 136 12.65 5.20 -5.97
C LYS A 136 13.40 6.50 -5.74
N ALA A 137 12.81 7.64 -6.11
CA ALA A 137 13.42 8.95 -5.91
C ALA A 137 13.64 9.25 -4.42
N ALA A 138 12.76 8.77 -3.56
CA ALA A 138 12.86 8.88 -2.10
C ALA A 138 13.85 7.87 -1.48
N GLY A 139 14.50 7.02 -2.27
CA GLY A 139 15.51 6.07 -1.80
C GLY A 139 14.99 4.70 -1.39
N LEU A 140 13.72 4.40 -1.67
CA LEU A 140 13.16 3.08 -1.37
C LEU A 140 13.50 2.07 -2.48
N LYS A 141 13.69 0.82 -2.08
CA LYS A 141 13.82 -0.29 -3.01
C LYS A 141 12.44 -0.67 -3.53
N VAL A 142 12.24 -0.59 -4.83
CA VAL A 142 10.99 -0.99 -5.49
C VAL A 142 11.27 -2.20 -6.37
N PRO A 143 10.93 -3.41 -5.92
CA PRO A 143 11.17 -4.61 -6.72
C PRO A 143 10.26 -4.63 -7.96
N LYS A 144 10.72 -5.32 -8.99
CA LYS A 144 9.89 -5.63 -10.15
C LYS A 144 8.85 -6.68 -9.76
N LEU A 145 7.60 -6.39 -10.02
CA LEU A 145 6.46 -7.27 -9.73
C LEU A 145 5.94 -7.97 -10.98
#